data_e17b8c4569abe611f61fbd1276a309d0
#
_entry.id   e17b8c4569abe611f61fbd1276a309d0
#
_cell.length_a   1.000
_cell.length_b   1.000
_cell.length_c   1.000
_cell.angle_alpha   90.00
_cell.angle_beta   90.00
_cell.angle_gamma   90.00
#
_symmetry.space_group_name_H-M   'P 1'
#
loop_
_entity.id
_entity.type
_entity.pdbx_description
1 polymer ?
#
loop_
_entity_poly.entity_id
_entity_poly.type
_entity_poly.pdbx_seq_one_letter_code
_entity_poly.pdbx_strand_id
1 'polypeptide(L)'
;MIQAVQIVNGRGNLSFTSINLPRLAIKATRGTSDLFFEDLDRKIDLVINQLLERLEIQSKKKVRNYPFLMGQGIWIDSGELGPDDEVREVLKHGTLSVGFIGLAETLKSLVGAHHGESVEARNLGLEIVAHMRNRMDQAAAETGLNFSLLATPAEGLSGRFVRMDKERYGVIEGVTDRAYYTNSFHVPVYYPISAFDKIKIEAPYHEMTNAGHISYIEMDGDPTENLDAFEAVIRCMKENNIGYGSVNHPVDHDPVCGYTGIINDECPKCGRHEGDGNPDFERIRRITGYLVGTLDHFNDAKYAEVMDRVKHSIGTGAGEFEQI
;
A
#
# COMPACT_ATOMS: atom_id res chain seq x y z
N MET A 1 6.05 0.59 -32.15
CA MET A 1 5.48 1.26 -30.94
C MET A 1 3.98 1.14 -31.05
N ILE A 2 3.39 0.11 -30.44
CA ILE A 2 1.94 -0.02 -30.35
C ILE A 2 1.57 0.85 -29.15
N GLN A 3 1.01 2.03 -29.40
CA GLN A 3 0.29 2.78 -28.38
C GLN A 3 -0.91 1.92 -27.97
N ALA A 4 -0.78 1.22 -26.85
CA ALA A 4 -1.92 0.62 -26.21
C ALA A 4 -2.88 1.78 -25.86
N VAL A 5 -3.99 1.85 -26.57
CA VAL A 5 -5.08 2.77 -26.21
C VAL A 5 -5.45 2.39 -24.77
N GLN A 6 -5.12 3.26 -23.82
CA GLN A 6 -5.50 3.06 -22.43
C GLN A 6 -7.01 3.24 -22.30
N ILE A 7 -7.75 2.17 -22.54
CA ILE A 7 -9.16 2.11 -22.17
C ILE A 7 -9.20 2.01 -20.64
N VAL A 8 -9.58 3.07 -19.98
CA VAL A 8 -9.63 3.14 -18.50
C VAL A 8 -10.97 2.71 -17.93
N ASN A 9 -12.04 2.69 -18.75
CA ASN A 9 -13.39 2.36 -18.34
C ASN A 9 -13.77 0.92 -18.72
N GLY A 10 -14.71 0.32 -18.00
CA GLY A 10 -15.27 -0.99 -18.32
C GLY A 10 -14.34 -2.17 -18.10
N ARG A 11 -13.27 -2.01 -17.27
CA ARG A 11 -12.36 -3.08 -16.87
C ARG A 11 -11.97 -2.94 -15.40
N GLY A 12 -11.36 -3.98 -14.84
CA GLY A 12 -10.92 -3.98 -13.45
C GLY A 12 -9.75 -4.91 -13.19
N ASN A 13 -9.32 -4.97 -11.95
CA ASN A 13 -8.31 -5.91 -11.51
C ASN A 13 -8.92 -7.32 -11.40
N LEU A 14 -8.38 -8.28 -12.11
CA LEU A 14 -8.83 -9.67 -12.10
C LEU A 14 -8.27 -10.45 -10.93
N SER A 15 -6.98 -10.28 -10.69
CA SER A 15 -6.27 -11.00 -9.66
C SER A 15 -4.96 -10.32 -9.33
N PHE A 16 -4.55 -10.42 -8.07
CA PHE A 16 -3.22 -10.01 -7.64
C PHE A 16 -2.64 -11.01 -6.65
N THR A 17 -1.30 -11.00 -6.56
CA THR A 17 -0.54 -11.77 -5.56
C THR A 17 0.62 -10.93 -5.09
N SER A 18 0.81 -10.84 -3.77
CA SER A 18 1.85 -10.00 -3.16
C SER A 18 3.07 -10.82 -2.73
N ILE A 19 4.24 -10.32 -3.06
CA ILE A 19 5.54 -10.89 -2.69
C ILE A 19 5.96 -10.35 -1.32
N ASN A 20 6.45 -11.25 -0.46
CA ASN A 20 7.10 -10.93 0.80
C ASN A 20 8.57 -10.58 0.54
N LEU A 21 8.87 -9.30 0.29
CA LEU A 21 10.23 -8.84 0.01
C LEU A 21 11.18 -9.03 1.21
N PRO A 22 10.79 -8.73 2.48
CA PRO A 22 11.65 -8.96 3.64
C PRO A 22 12.18 -10.40 3.73
N ARG A 23 11.35 -11.40 3.43
CA ARG A 23 11.80 -12.80 3.43
C ARG A 23 12.92 -13.06 2.43
N LEU A 24 12.87 -12.45 1.26
CA LEU A 24 13.92 -12.58 0.25
C LEU A 24 15.22 -11.93 0.74
N ALA A 25 15.11 -10.74 1.34
CA ALA A 25 16.24 -10.03 1.91
C ALA A 25 16.89 -10.80 3.08
N ILE A 26 16.11 -11.33 4.03
CA ILE A 26 16.64 -12.14 5.14
C ILE A 26 17.40 -13.38 4.63
N LYS A 27 16.95 -13.97 3.53
CA LYS A 27 17.65 -15.09 2.90
C LYS A 27 18.96 -14.65 2.23
N ALA A 28 18.95 -13.52 1.55
CA ALA A 28 20.09 -12.98 0.82
C ALA A 28 21.20 -12.47 1.77
N THR A 29 20.88 -11.94 2.96
CA THR A 29 21.86 -11.43 3.93
C THR A 29 22.80 -12.52 4.47
N ARG A 30 22.47 -13.78 4.24
CA ARG A 30 23.36 -14.92 4.49
C ARG A 30 24.23 -15.28 3.28
N GLY A 31 24.18 -14.47 2.22
CA GLY A 31 24.90 -14.61 0.95
C GLY A 31 25.29 -13.26 0.36
N THR A 32 25.20 -13.09 -0.95
CA THR A 32 25.46 -11.83 -1.67
C THR A 32 24.17 -11.14 -2.09
N SER A 33 24.21 -9.83 -2.35
CA SER A 33 23.05 -9.06 -2.86
C SER A 33 22.50 -9.61 -4.19
N ASP A 34 23.36 -10.21 -5.01
CA ASP A 34 22.95 -10.83 -6.27
C ASP A 34 21.90 -11.93 -6.07
N LEU A 35 21.99 -12.68 -4.96
CA LEU A 35 21.00 -13.68 -4.58
C LEU A 35 19.61 -13.10 -4.32
N PHE A 36 19.52 -11.82 -3.91
CA PHE A 36 18.22 -11.17 -3.70
C PHE A 36 17.44 -11.00 -5.02
N PHE A 37 18.08 -10.44 -6.04
CA PHE A 37 17.43 -10.22 -7.34
C PHE A 37 17.11 -11.54 -8.06
N GLU A 38 17.99 -12.53 -7.99
CA GLU A 38 17.71 -13.87 -8.52
C GLU A 38 16.50 -14.53 -7.84
N ASP A 39 16.42 -14.45 -6.50
CA ASP A 39 15.27 -14.97 -5.75
C ASP A 39 13.99 -14.17 -6.05
N LEU A 40 14.12 -12.85 -6.24
CA LEU A 40 13.02 -11.98 -6.62
C LEU A 40 12.47 -12.36 -8.00
N ASP A 41 13.33 -12.55 -8.99
CA ASP A 41 12.94 -12.99 -10.33
C ASP A 41 12.21 -14.32 -10.30
N ARG A 42 12.77 -15.32 -9.61
CA ARG A 42 12.09 -16.61 -9.42
C ARG A 42 10.71 -16.48 -8.78
N LYS A 43 10.53 -15.51 -7.86
CA LYS A 43 9.21 -15.27 -7.24
C LYS A 43 8.26 -14.55 -8.17
N ILE A 44 8.76 -13.61 -8.94
CA ILE A 44 7.96 -12.92 -9.97
C ILE A 44 7.46 -13.93 -11.01
N ASP A 45 8.31 -14.81 -11.52
CA ASP A 45 7.92 -15.85 -12.46
C ASP A 45 6.85 -16.78 -11.89
N LEU A 46 7.01 -17.22 -10.65
CA LEU A 46 6.02 -18.04 -9.96
C LEU A 46 4.66 -17.32 -9.85
N VAL A 47 4.68 -16.03 -9.53
CA VAL A 47 3.44 -15.22 -9.40
C VAL A 47 2.81 -14.98 -10.76
N ILE A 48 3.59 -14.69 -11.81
CA ILE A 48 3.08 -14.55 -13.18
C ILE A 48 2.37 -15.84 -13.61
N ASN A 49 3.02 -17.00 -13.45
CA ASN A 49 2.42 -18.30 -13.78
C ASN A 49 1.12 -18.53 -13.00
N GLN A 50 1.08 -18.24 -11.70
CA GLN A 50 -0.12 -18.36 -10.89
C GLN A 50 -1.25 -17.45 -11.38
N LEU A 51 -0.94 -16.21 -11.79
CA LEU A 51 -1.92 -15.28 -12.32
C LEU A 51 -2.48 -15.75 -13.67
N LEU A 52 -1.65 -16.32 -14.54
CA LEU A 52 -2.10 -16.92 -15.79
C LEU A 52 -3.00 -18.13 -15.57
N GLU A 53 -2.68 -19.01 -14.63
CA GLU A 53 -3.54 -20.14 -14.24
C GLU A 53 -4.90 -19.65 -13.71
N ARG A 54 -4.92 -18.62 -12.87
CA ARG A 54 -6.15 -18.01 -12.38
C ARG A 54 -6.98 -17.41 -13.50
N LEU A 55 -6.36 -16.71 -14.44
CA LEU A 55 -7.03 -16.17 -15.61
C LEU A 55 -7.66 -17.29 -16.42
N GLU A 56 -6.95 -18.40 -16.65
CA GLU A 56 -7.47 -19.56 -17.39
C GLU A 56 -8.71 -20.16 -16.70
N ILE A 57 -8.68 -20.30 -15.36
CA ILE A 57 -9.83 -20.80 -14.58
C ILE A 57 -11.02 -19.83 -14.67
N GLN A 58 -10.76 -18.52 -14.55
CA GLN A 58 -11.82 -17.51 -14.63
C GLN A 58 -12.41 -17.40 -16.03
N SER A 59 -11.59 -17.53 -17.06
CA SER A 59 -11.97 -17.43 -18.46
C SER A 59 -12.99 -18.48 -18.91
N LYS A 60 -13.00 -19.65 -18.26
CA LYS A 60 -13.97 -20.74 -18.51
C LYS A 60 -15.33 -20.50 -17.84
N LYS A 61 -15.48 -19.44 -17.07
CA LYS A 61 -16.77 -19.07 -16.49
C LYS A 61 -17.67 -18.47 -17.56
N LYS A 62 -18.98 -18.55 -17.34
CA LYS A 62 -20.00 -18.04 -18.23
C LYS A 62 -20.51 -16.67 -17.78
N VAL A 63 -21.04 -15.87 -18.70
CA VAL A 63 -21.64 -14.55 -18.42
C VAL A 63 -22.62 -14.64 -17.25
N ARG A 64 -23.46 -15.66 -17.18
CA ARG A 64 -24.43 -15.85 -16.08
C ARG A 64 -23.79 -16.03 -14.68
N ASN A 65 -22.49 -16.33 -14.60
CA ASN A 65 -21.76 -16.35 -13.33
C ASN A 65 -21.38 -14.95 -12.84
N TYR A 66 -21.48 -13.93 -13.71
CA TYR A 66 -21.17 -12.54 -13.43
C TYR A 66 -22.36 -11.62 -13.83
N PRO A 67 -23.54 -11.81 -13.20
CA PRO A 67 -24.79 -11.17 -13.66
C PRO A 67 -24.73 -9.65 -13.63
N PHE A 68 -23.94 -9.07 -12.72
CA PHE A 68 -23.76 -7.62 -12.64
C PHE A 68 -22.73 -7.12 -13.65
N LEU A 69 -21.49 -7.63 -13.60
CA LEU A 69 -20.41 -7.11 -14.43
C LEU A 69 -20.57 -7.40 -15.92
N MET A 70 -20.97 -8.62 -16.26
CA MET A 70 -21.07 -9.10 -17.62
C MET A 70 -22.51 -9.03 -18.13
N GLY A 71 -23.48 -9.46 -17.30
CA GLY A 71 -24.88 -9.54 -17.71
C GLY A 71 -25.56 -8.18 -17.89
N GLN A 72 -25.01 -7.10 -17.32
CA GLN A 72 -25.50 -5.73 -17.52
C GLN A 72 -24.59 -4.91 -18.47
N GLY A 73 -23.62 -5.54 -19.13
CA GLY A 73 -22.74 -4.86 -20.08
C GLY A 73 -21.79 -3.82 -19.45
N ILE A 74 -21.50 -3.92 -18.14
CA ILE A 74 -20.60 -2.97 -17.46
C ILE A 74 -19.15 -3.24 -17.82
N TRP A 75 -18.78 -4.53 -17.97
CA TRP A 75 -17.45 -4.90 -18.45
C TRP A 75 -17.35 -4.66 -19.95
N ILE A 76 -16.23 -4.12 -20.40
CA ILE A 76 -15.98 -3.80 -21.80
C ILE A 76 -16.27 -5.03 -22.70
N ASP A 77 -16.97 -4.80 -23.81
CA ASP A 77 -17.37 -5.79 -24.84
C ASP A 77 -18.28 -6.93 -24.31
N SER A 78 -18.65 -6.94 -23.02
CA SER A 78 -19.50 -8.01 -22.46
C SER A 78 -20.94 -7.98 -22.97
N GLY A 79 -21.42 -6.85 -23.48
CA GLY A 79 -22.76 -6.71 -24.05
C GLY A 79 -22.99 -7.51 -25.34
N GLU A 80 -21.90 -7.97 -25.97
CA GLU A 80 -21.95 -8.82 -27.18
C GLU A 80 -22.08 -10.32 -26.86
N LEU A 81 -21.95 -10.70 -25.57
CA LEU A 81 -21.98 -12.10 -25.13
C LEU A 81 -23.35 -12.51 -24.64
N GLY A 82 -23.75 -13.75 -24.98
CA GLY A 82 -24.93 -14.39 -24.42
C GLY A 82 -24.70 -14.96 -23.02
N PRO A 83 -25.77 -15.29 -22.26
CA PRO A 83 -25.65 -15.78 -20.87
C PRO A 83 -24.82 -17.06 -20.69
N ASP A 84 -24.76 -17.89 -21.72
CA ASP A 84 -24.04 -19.16 -21.73
C ASP A 84 -22.66 -19.13 -22.37
N ASP A 85 -22.26 -17.97 -22.88
CA ASP A 85 -20.93 -17.79 -23.47
C ASP A 85 -19.86 -17.71 -22.39
N GLU A 86 -18.66 -18.22 -22.70
CA GLU A 86 -17.48 -18.05 -21.86
C GLU A 86 -17.02 -16.58 -21.89
N VAL A 87 -16.50 -16.09 -20.75
CA VAL A 87 -16.06 -14.68 -20.61
C VAL A 87 -14.62 -14.46 -21.10
N ARG A 88 -13.97 -15.46 -21.69
CA ARG A 88 -12.56 -15.46 -22.10
C ARG A 88 -12.18 -14.21 -22.90
N GLU A 89 -12.92 -13.90 -23.94
CA GLU A 89 -12.56 -12.84 -24.88
C GLU A 89 -12.64 -11.44 -24.29
N VAL A 90 -13.50 -11.24 -23.30
CA VAL A 90 -13.65 -9.93 -22.63
C VAL A 90 -12.81 -9.84 -21.36
N LEU A 91 -12.54 -10.97 -20.69
CA LEU A 91 -11.79 -10.99 -19.45
C LEU A 91 -10.33 -10.58 -19.63
N LYS A 92 -9.74 -10.82 -20.82
CA LYS A 92 -8.38 -10.38 -21.18
C LYS A 92 -8.13 -8.87 -21.04
N HIS A 93 -9.18 -8.05 -21.05
CA HIS A 93 -9.08 -6.60 -20.84
C HIS A 93 -8.76 -6.21 -19.39
N GLY A 94 -8.98 -7.13 -18.45
CA GLY A 94 -8.67 -6.90 -17.05
C GLY A 94 -7.18 -6.95 -16.72
N THR A 95 -6.83 -6.63 -15.49
CA THR A 95 -5.44 -6.49 -15.05
C THR A 95 -5.03 -7.65 -14.15
N LEU A 96 -3.83 -8.16 -14.37
CA LEU A 96 -3.13 -9.13 -13.53
C LEU A 96 -2.00 -8.40 -12.80
N SER A 97 -2.02 -8.39 -11.47
CA SER A 97 -1.11 -7.54 -10.72
C SER A 97 -0.19 -8.34 -9.80
N VAL A 98 1.10 -8.03 -9.86
CA VAL A 98 2.08 -8.46 -8.86
C VAL A 98 2.21 -7.35 -7.83
N GLY A 99 2.01 -7.68 -6.56
CA GLY A 99 2.16 -6.75 -5.45
C GLY A 99 3.40 -7.02 -4.62
N PHE A 100 3.73 -6.12 -3.71
CA PHE A 100 4.82 -6.30 -2.75
C PHE A 100 4.51 -5.65 -1.41
N ILE A 101 5.17 -6.14 -0.36
CA ILE A 101 5.07 -5.67 1.02
C ILE A 101 6.46 -5.60 1.61
N GLY A 102 6.71 -4.59 2.47
CA GLY A 102 7.87 -4.56 3.35
C GLY A 102 9.14 -4.05 2.68
N LEU A 103 9.06 -3.07 1.77
CA LEU A 103 10.27 -2.48 1.18
C LEU A 103 11.21 -1.93 2.25
N ALA A 104 10.68 -1.27 3.27
CA ALA A 104 11.49 -0.68 4.35
C ALA A 104 12.29 -1.75 5.11
N GLU A 105 11.63 -2.84 5.52
CA GLU A 105 12.29 -3.95 6.21
C GLU A 105 13.24 -4.73 5.30
N THR A 106 12.95 -4.77 4.01
CA THR A 106 13.85 -5.32 2.98
C THR A 106 15.17 -4.57 2.95
N LEU A 107 15.09 -3.24 2.87
CA LEU A 107 16.26 -2.37 2.87
C LEU A 107 17.02 -2.42 4.19
N LYS A 108 16.32 -2.43 5.33
CA LYS A 108 16.92 -2.66 6.65
C LYS A 108 17.72 -3.95 6.68
N SER A 109 17.20 -5.03 6.11
CA SER A 109 17.89 -6.31 6.04
C SER A 109 19.11 -6.29 5.13
N LEU A 110 19.04 -5.63 3.96
CA LEU A 110 20.10 -5.63 2.95
C LEU A 110 21.24 -4.67 3.26
N VAL A 111 20.92 -3.44 3.70
CA VAL A 111 21.88 -2.34 3.85
C VAL A 111 21.86 -1.66 5.23
N GLY A 112 21.07 -2.18 6.18
CA GLY A 112 21.03 -1.68 7.56
C GLY A 112 20.17 -0.44 7.78
N ALA A 113 19.64 0.17 6.74
CA ALA A 113 18.81 1.36 6.80
C ALA A 113 17.62 1.25 5.84
N HIS A 114 16.48 1.92 6.12
CA HIS A 114 15.40 2.03 5.16
C HIS A 114 15.49 3.34 4.36
N HIS A 115 14.69 3.46 3.30
CA HIS A 115 14.72 4.57 2.34
C HIS A 115 14.38 5.96 2.92
N GLY A 116 13.86 6.03 4.14
CA GLY A 116 13.70 7.28 4.88
C GLY A 116 14.96 7.70 5.66
N GLU A 117 15.92 6.79 5.85
CA GLU A 117 17.10 7.00 6.70
C GLU A 117 18.37 7.30 5.89
N SER A 118 18.50 6.75 4.68
CA SER A 118 19.73 6.94 3.89
C SER A 118 19.44 7.00 2.39
N VAL A 119 20.32 7.69 1.67
CA VAL A 119 20.29 7.81 0.20
C VAL A 119 20.60 6.47 -0.47
N GLU A 120 21.55 5.72 0.07
CA GLU A 120 21.90 4.39 -0.42
C GLU A 120 20.67 3.46 -0.39
N ALA A 121 19.97 3.42 0.74
CA ALA A 121 18.75 2.62 0.88
C ALA A 121 17.64 3.13 -0.06
N ARG A 122 17.51 4.46 -0.24
CA ARG A 122 16.57 5.05 -1.20
C ARG A 122 16.85 4.58 -2.63
N ASN A 123 18.09 4.67 -3.07
CA ASN A 123 18.49 4.27 -4.42
C ASN A 123 18.24 2.77 -4.65
N LEU A 124 18.62 1.93 -3.69
CA LEU A 124 18.34 0.49 -3.76
C LEU A 124 16.82 0.20 -3.76
N GLY A 125 16.04 0.94 -2.98
CA GLY A 125 14.58 0.80 -2.98
C GLY A 125 13.96 1.13 -4.33
N LEU A 126 14.42 2.20 -4.98
CA LEU A 126 14.01 2.57 -6.34
C LEU A 126 14.42 1.50 -7.36
N GLU A 127 15.64 0.97 -7.25
CA GLU A 127 16.14 -0.10 -8.12
C GLU A 127 15.27 -1.37 -8.01
N ILE A 128 14.96 -1.81 -6.78
CA ILE A 128 14.10 -2.99 -6.55
C ILE A 128 12.73 -2.80 -7.19
N VAL A 129 12.07 -1.67 -6.95
CA VAL A 129 10.72 -1.43 -7.48
C VAL A 129 10.72 -1.22 -8.99
N ALA A 130 11.74 -0.53 -9.54
CA ALA A 130 11.93 -0.39 -10.99
C ALA A 130 12.18 -1.75 -11.65
N HIS A 131 12.98 -2.63 -11.04
CA HIS A 131 13.18 -4.00 -11.51
C HIS A 131 11.86 -4.77 -11.59
N MET A 132 11.06 -4.74 -10.52
CA MET A 132 9.74 -5.39 -10.51
C MET A 132 8.80 -4.81 -11.59
N ARG A 133 8.83 -3.48 -11.79
CA ARG A 133 8.03 -2.83 -12.83
C ARG A 133 8.44 -3.28 -14.22
N ASN A 134 9.73 -3.31 -14.52
CA ASN A 134 10.27 -3.78 -15.81
C ASN A 134 9.85 -5.22 -16.10
N ARG A 135 9.83 -6.09 -15.08
CA ARG A 135 9.35 -7.47 -15.22
C ARG A 135 7.85 -7.55 -15.57
N MET A 136 7.04 -6.62 -15.06
CA MET A 136 5.62 -6.55 -15.44
C MET A 136 5.45 -6.07 -16.87
N ASP A 137 6.20 -5.07 -17.29
CA ASP A 137 6.17 -4.57 -18.66
C ASP A 137 6.63 -5.65 -19.66
N GLN A 138 7.65 -6.45 -19.30
CA GLN A 138 8.09 -7.60 -20.06
C GLN A 138 6.99 -8.67 -20.16
N ALA A 139 6.39 -9.08 -19.05
CA ALA A 139 5.31 -10.06 -19.04
C ALA A 139 4.10 -9.60 -19.86
N ALA A 140 3.78 -8.32 -19.84
CA ALA A 140 2.74 -7.75 -20.68
C ALA A 140 3.08 -7.83 -22.18
N ALA A 141 4.33 -7.54 -22.55
CA ALA A 141 4.79 -7.64 -23.92
C ALA A 141 4.80 -9.09 -24.44
N GLU A 142 5.21 -10.04 -23.61
CA GLU A 142 5.29 -11.47 -23.98
C GLU A 142 3.91 -12.13 -24.08
N THR A 143 2.97 -11.75 -23.24
CA THR A 143 1.65 -12.41 -23.16
C THR A 143 0.54 -11.67 -23.90
N GLY A 144 0.73 -10.39 -24.21
CA GLY A 144 -0.33 -9.51 -24.72
C GLY A 144 -1.43 -9.18 -23.71
N LEU A 145 -1.21 -9.49 -22.41
CA LEU A 145 -2.14 -9.23 -21.30
C LEU A 145 -1.71 -8.00 -20.48
N ASN A 146 -2.62 -7.46 -19.67
CA ASN A 146 -2.32 -6.31 -18.85
C ASN A 146 -1.68 -6.73 -17.50
N PHE A 147 -0.37 -6.90 -17.48
CA PHE A 147 0.38 -7.04 -16.24
C PHE A 147 0.72 -5.67 -15.64
N SER A 148 0.70 -5.58 -14.32
CA SER A 148 0.97 -4.32 -13.61
C SER A 148 1.55 -4.56 -12.22
N LEU A 149 2.25 -3.56 -11.69
CA LEU A 149 2.83 -3.57 -10.35
C LEU A 149 1.92 -2.84 -9.36
N LEU A 150 1.59 -3.50 -8.25
CA LEU A 150 0.72 -3.00 -7.19
C LEU A 150 1.51 -2.67 -5.94
N ALA A 151 1.40 -1.45 -5.47
CA ALA A 151 1.76 -1.11 -4.08
C ALA A 151 0.69 -1.69 -3.16
N THR A 152 0.89 -2.92 -2.67
CA THR A 152 -0.16 -3.68 -1.97
C THR A 152 -0.64 -2.95 -0.73
N PRO A 153 -1.94 -2.64 -0.62
CA PRO A 153 -2.54 -2.09 0.59
C PRO A 153 -2.82 -3.23 1.58
N ALA A 154 -1.76 -3.76 2.19
CA ALA A 154 -1.86 -4.96 3.02
C ALA A 154 -2.53 -4.67 4.36
N GLU A 155 -3.49 -5.50 4.71
CA GLU A 155 -4.15 -5.54 6.02
C GLU A 155 -3.61 -6.72 6.85
N GLY A 156 -4.37 -7.81 6.92
CA GLY A 156 -3.94 -9.02 7.64
C GLY A 156 -2.67 -9.67 7.07
N LEU A 157 -2.35 -9.43 5.78
CA LEU A 157 -1.18 -10.03 5.16
C LEU A 157 0.14 -9.48 5.71
N SER A 158 0.20 -8.20 6.10
CA SER A 158 1.38 -7.59 6.72
C SER A 158 1.77 -8.30 8.03
N GLY A 159 0.80 -8.57 8.91
CA GLY A 159 0.99 -9.31 10.14
C GLY A 159 1.27 -10.79 9.93
N ARG A 160 0.59 -11.40 8.94
CA ARG A 160 0.83 -12.82 8.63
C ARG A 160 2.25 -13.07 8.15
N PHE A 161 2.78 -12.21 7.28
CA PHE A 161 4.14 -12.37 6.76
C PHE A 161 5.19 -12.23 7.86
N VAL A 162 5.12 -11.18 8.68
CA VAL A 162 6.09 -10.99 9.76
C VAL A 162 6.04 -12.11 10.79
N ARG A 163 4.85 -12.60 11.14
CA ARG A 163 4.71 -13.74 12.07
C ARG A 163 5.39 -15.00 11.53
N MET A 164 5.14 -15.36 10.27
CA MET A 164 5.78 -16.51 9.63
C MET A 164 7.29 -16.36 9.50
N ASP A 165 7.80 -15.14 9.32
CA ASP A 165 9.23 -14.88 9.23
C ASP A 165 9.89 -14.89 10.61
N LYS A 166 9.22 -14.35 11.62
CA LYS A 166 9.65 -14.41 13.02
C LYS A 166 9.72 -15.85 13.53
N GLU A 167 8.74 -16.68 13.20
CA GLU A 167 8.74 -18.11 13.54
C GLU A 167 9.91 -18.86 12.89
N ARG A 168 10.28 -18.48 11.66
CA ARG A 168 11.32 -19.18 10.89
C ARG A 168 12.73 -18.69 11.15
N TYR A 169 12.91 -17.39 11.33
CA TYR A 169 14.23 -16.74 11.38
C TYR A 169 14.55 -16.09 12.71
N GLY A 170 13.58 -16.05 13.64
CA GLY A 170 13.68 -15.33 14.90
C GLY A 170 13.35 -13.85 14.78
N VAL A 171 13.57 -13.14 15.88
CA VAL A 171 13.45 -11.68 15.94
C VAL A 171 14.71 -11.07 15.35
N ILE A 172 14.55 -10.23 14.32
CA ILE A 172 15.61 -9.46 13.69
C ILE A 172 15.24 -7.99 13.86
N GLU A 173 16.11 -7.23 14.55
CA GLU A 173 15.89 -5.81 14.85
C GLU A 173 15.68 -4.99 13.57
N GLY A 174 14.65 -4.15 13.57
CA GLY A 174 14.24 -3.32 12.43
C GLY A 174 13.66 -4.10 11.25
N VAL A 175 13.52 -5.43 11.35
CA VAL A 175 12.96 -6.28 10.29
C VAL A 175 11.75 -7.09 10.77
N THR A 176 11.93 -7.98 11.78
CA THR A 176 10.83 -8.84 12.26
C THR A 176 10.43 -8.55 13.70
N ASP A 177 10.92 -7.50 14.32
CA ASP A 177 10.69 -7.13 15.72
C ASP A 177 9.29 -6.59 15.99
N ARG A 178 8.61 -6.04 14.97
CA ARG A 178 7.23 -5.51 15.09
C ARG A 178 6.15 -6.57 14.81
N ALA A 179 4.89 -6.20 14.99
CA ALA A 179 3.74 -7.06 14.73
C ALA A 179 3.28 -7.05 13.25
N TYR A 180 3.87 -6.20 12.42
CA TYR A 180 3.51 -6.02 11.02
C TYR A 180 4.75 -5.64 10.18
N TYR A 181 4.67 -5.89 8.86
CA TYR A 181 5.56 -5.28 7.89
C TYR A 181 4.93 -4.00 7.34
N THR A 182 5.77 -3.02 7.04
CA THR A 182 5.35 -1.78 6.38
C THR A 182 4.68 -2.09 5.03
N ASN A 183 3.57 -1.41 4.74
CA ASN A 183 2.89 -1.58 3.45
C ASN A 183 3.78 -1.10 2.31
N SER A 184 3.83 -1.90 1.25
CA SER A 184 4.46 -1.58 -0.03
C SER A 184 5.78 -0.79 0.10
N PHE A 185 5.82 0.43 -0.45
CA PHE A 185 6.98 1.33 -0.48
C PHE A 185 6.94 2.42 0.62
N HIS A 186 6.00 2.38 1.55
CA HIS A 186 5.89 3.46 2.53
C HIS A 186 7.14 3.60 3.40
N VAL A 187 7.45 4.84 3.75
CA VAL A 187 8.28 5.11 4.91
C VAL A 187 7.55 4.58 6.15
N PRO A 188 8.23 3.84 7.05
CA PRO A 188 7.57 3.26 8.21
C PRO A 188 6.79 4.28 9.03
N VAL A 189 5.58 3.90 9.44
CA VAL A 189 4.64 4.80 10.15
C VAL A 189 5.16 5.31 11.48
N TYR A 190 6.13 4.61 12.08
CA TYR A 190 6.78 4.97 13.34
C TYR A 190 8.01 5.86 13.17
N TYR A 191 8.43 6.10 11.91
CA TYR A 191 9.63 6.90 11.65
C TYR A 191 9.30 8.38 11.66
N PRO A 192 9.92 9.20 12.54
CA PRO A 192 9.68 10.64 12.60
C PRO A 192 10.27 11.31 11.36
N ILE A 193 9.41 11.86 10.53
CA ILE A 193 9.76 12.53 9.27
C ILE A 193 8.79 13.69 9.02
N SER A 194 9.23 14.73 8.31
CA SER A 194 8.33 15.79 7.89
C SER A 194 7.35 15.29 6.79
N ALA A 195 6.18 15.92 6.71
CA ALA A 195 5.21 15.62 5.64
C ALA A 195 5.84 15.79 4.25
N PHE A 196 6.61 16.85 4.07
CA PHE A 196 7.24 17.18 2.79
C PHE A 196 8.32 16.18 2.39
N ASP A 197 9.18 15.77 3.32
CA ASP A 197 10.22 14.79 3.04
C ASP A 197 9.64 13.41 2.75
N LYS A 198 8.61 13.00 3.50
CA LYS A 198 7.89 11.75 3.22
C LYS A 198 7.29 11.76 1.81
N ILE A 199 6.63 12.85 1.41
CA ILE A 199 6.08 13.01 0.06
C ILE A 199 7.17 12.85 -0.99
N LYS A 200 8.30 13.56 -0.85
CA LYS A 200 9.43 13.52 -1.80
C LYS A 200 10.06 12.12 -1.89
N ILE A 201 10.14 11.39 -0.77
CA ILE A 201 10.70 10.04 -0.74
C ILE A 201 9.77 9.02 -1.40
N GLU A 202 8.47 9.13 -1.17
CA GLU A 202 7.48 8.16 -1.70
C GLU A 202 7.08 8.46 -3.15
N ALA A 203 7.15 9.70 -3.59
CA ALA A 203 6.68 10.15 -4.91
C ALA A 203 7.24 9.32 -6.10
N PRO A 204 8.53 9.00 -6.18
CA PRO A 204 9.06 8.24 -7.33
C PRO A 204 8.47 6.84 -7.49
N TYR A 205 7.97 6.23 -6.41
CA TYR A 205 7.34 4.91 -6.45
C TYR A 205 5.95 4.93 -7.10
N HIS A 206 5.27 6.08 -7.10
CA HIS A 206 3.92 6.20 -7.67
C HIS A 206 3.90 5.91 -9.17
N GLU A 207 4.86 6.44 -9.92
CA GLU A 207 4.96 6.20 -11.36
C GLU A 207 5.23 4.72 -11.69
N MET A 208 5.97 4.03 -10.84
CA MET A 208 6.32 2.62 -11.02
C MET A 208 5.19 1.66 -10.66
N THR A 209 4.27 2.05 -9.78
CA THR A 209 3.20 1.19 -9.26
C THR A 209 1.85 1.47 -9.95
N ASN A 210 1.76 1.11 -11.23
CA ASN A 210 0.65 1.43 -12.12
C ASN A 210 -0.65 0.64 -11.88
N ALA A 211 -0.64 -0.38 -11.03
CA ALA A 211 -1.85 -1.10 -10.61
C ALA A 211 -2.59 -0.41 -9.46
N GLY A 212 -1.89 0.46 -8.72
CA GLY A 212 -2.43 1.22 -7.60
C GLY A 212 -1.37 1.50 -6.55
N HIS A 213 -1.51 2.67 -5.95
CA HIS A 213 -0.64 3.19 -4.91
C HIS A 213 -1.40 4.24 -4.10
N ILE A 214 -0.89 4.56 -2.92
CA ILE A 214 -1.38 5.68 -2.12
C ILE A 214 -0.27 6.12 -1.17
N SER A 215 -0.18 7.42 -0.89
CA SER A 215 0.65 7.96 0.20
C SER A 215 -0.21 8.59 1.28
N TYR A 216 0.16 8.38 2.54
CA TYR A 216 -0.55 8.88 3.70
C TYR A 216 0.28 9.92 4.44
N ILE A 217 -0.35 11.04 4.78
CA ILE A 217 0.21 12.04 5.68
C ILE A 217 -0.65 12.08 6.95
N GLU A 218 -0.03 11.82 8.09
CA GLU A 218 -0.67 11.90 9.41
C GLU A 218 -0.47 13.32 9.95
N MET A 219 -1.52 14.15 9.94
CA MET A 219 -1.45 15.51 10.47
C MET A 219 -1.69 15.56 11.97
N ASP A 220 -1.07 16.54 12.61
CA ASP A 220 -1.36 16.88 13.99
C ASP A 220 -2.50 17.91 14.05
N GLY A 221 -3.51 17.61 14.85
CA GLY A 221 -4.62 18.53 15.05
C GLY A 221 -5.70 18.51 13.96
N ASP A 222 -6.60 19.47 14.06
CA ASP A 222 -7.71 19.68 13.11
C ASP A 222 -7.21 20.50 11.92
N PRO A 223 -7.24 19.97 10.69
CA PRO A 223 -6.81 20.71 9.49
C PRO A 223 -7.58 22.02 9.26
N THR A 224 -8.79 22.15 9.81
CA THR A 224 -9.61 23.37 9.66
C THR A 224 -9.04 24.57 10.43
N GLU A 225 -8.20 24.33 11.43
CA GLU A 225 -7.53 25.38 12.19
C GLU A 225 -6.31 25.96 11.47
N ASN A 226 -5.78 25.26 10.45
CA ASN A 226 -4.63 25.73 9.67
C ASN A 226 -4.74 25.29 8.20
N LEU A 227 -5.62 25.95 7.46
CA LEU A 227 -5.87 25.66 6.04
C LEU A 227 -4.66 25.92 5.17
N ASP A 228 -3.81 26.89 5.50
CA ASP A 228 -2.59 27.18 4.72
C ASP A 228 -1.60 26.02 4.79
N ALA A 229 -1.43 25.43 5.96
CA ALA A 229 -0.61 24.24 6.16
C ALA A 229 -1.19 23.02 5.40
N PHE A 230 -2.50 22.84 5.44
CA PHE A 230 -3.18 21.79 4.70
C PHE A 230 -3.02 21.97 3.19
N GLU A 231 -3.22 23.20 2.68
CA GLU A 231 -3.01 23.52 1.26
C GLU A 231 -1.55 23.25 0.85
N ALA A 232 -0.57 23.63 1.68
CA ALA A 232 0.85 23.39 1.38
C ALA A 232 1.16 21.89 1.21
N VAL A 233 0.58 21.01 2.03
CA VAL A 233 0.74 19.56 1.88
C VAL A 233 0.14 19.08 0.56
N ILE A 234 -1.08 19.49 0.23
CA ILE A 234 -1.74 19.11 -1.04
C ILE A 234 -0.97 19.63 -2.25
N ARG A 235 -0.46 20.85 -2.17
CA ARG A 235 0.38 21.43 -3.22
C ARG A 235 1.68 20.65 -3.41
N CYS A 236 2.36 20.30 -2.32
CA CYS A 236 3.55 19.45 -2.35
C CYS A 236 3.26 18.07 -2.99
N MET A 237 2.15 17.42 -2.63
CA MET A 237 1.73 16.18 -3.28
C MET A 237 1.58 16.35 -4.80
N LYS A 238 0.91 17.42 -5.24
CA LYS A 238 0.72 17.71 -6.66
C LYS A 238 2.05 17.98 -7.39
N GLU A 239 2.91 18.78 -6.81
CA GLU A 239 4.20 19.18 -7.41
C GLU A 239 5.18 17.99 -7.52
N ASN A 240 5.04 16.99 -6.65
CA ASN A 240 5.84 15.77 -6.68
C ASN A 240 5.14 14.60 -7.40
N ASN A 241 4.04 14.83 -8.13
CA ASN A 241 3.32 13.81 -8.90
C ASN A 241 2.80 12.63 -8.05
N ILE A 242 2.35 12.88 -6.83
CA ILE A 242 1.63 11.87 -6.04
C ILE A 242 0.32 11.53 -6.77
N GLY A 243 0.19 10.32 -7.28
CA GLY A 243 -0.97 9.90 -8.06
C GLY A 243 -2.23 9.73 -7.20
N TYR A 244 -2.07 9.30 -5.95
CA TYR A 244 -3.14 9.22 -4.96
C TYR A 244 -2.57 9.46 -3.58
N GLY A 245 -3.05 10.49 -2.91
CA GLY A 245 -2.63 10.87 -1.56
C GLY A 245 -3.81 11.00 -0.61
N SER A 246 -3.55 10.85 0.67
CA SER A 246 -4.52 11.05 1.74
C SER A 246 -3.88 11.77 2.89
N VAL A 247 -4.60 12.76 3.40
CA VAL A 247 -4.26 13.42 4.65
C VAL A 247 -5.17 12.86 5.74
N ASN A 248 -4.56 12.26 6.75
CA ASN A 248 -5.26 11.68 7.87
C ASN A 248 -5.16 12.62 9.08
N HIS A 249 -6.24 12.71 9.83
CA HIS A 249 -6.28 13.31 11.14
C HIS A 249 -7.22 12.48 12.05
N PRO A 250 -7.05 12.53 13.37
CA PRO A 250 -7.95 11.83 14.28
C PRO A 250 -9.40 12.33 14.14
N VAL A 251 -10.35 11.39 14.14
CA VAL A 251 -11.77 11.68 14.32
C VAL A 251 -12.26 10.79 15.45
N ASP A 252 -12.60 11.41 16.56
CA ASP A 252 -13.05 10.73 17.76
C ASP A 252 -14.48 11.16 18.08
N HIS A 253 -15.24 10.25 18.69
CA HIS A 253 -16.58 10.54 19.15
C HIS A 253 -16.75 10.12 20.61
N ASP A 254 -17.29 11.02 21.41
CA ASP A 254 -17.75 10.71 22.76
C ASP A 254 -19.25 10.38 22.72
N PRO A 255 -19.63 9.10 22.85
CA PRO A 255 -21.03 8.69 22.77
C PRO A 255 -21.87 9.15 23.96
N VAL A 256 -21.26 9.65 25.06
CA VAL A 256 -21.97 10.16 26.26
C VAL A 256 -22.44 11.57 26.03
N CYS A 257 -21.57 12.46 25.53
CA CYS A 257 -21.95 13.88 25.36
C CYS A 257 -22.21 14.23 23.87
N GLY A 258 -21.98 13.31 22.93
CA GLY A 258 -22.16 13.52 21.51
C GLY A 258 -21.12 14.44 20.86
N TYR A 259 -19.95 14.65 21.50
CA TYR A 259 -18.85 15.40 20.88
C TYR A 259 -18.22 14.58 19.78
N THR A 260 -17.96 15.21 18.63
CA THR A 260 -17.18 14.62 17.53
C THR A 260 -16.07 15.60 17.15
N GLY A 261 -14.84 15.11 17.11
CA GLY A 261 -13.65 15.90 16.84
C GLY A 261 -12.39 15.20 17.35
N ILE A 262 -11.37 15.94 17.70
CA ILE A 262 -10.14 15.37 18.28
C ILE A 262 -10.34 15.28 19.79
N ILE A 263 -10.24 14.05 20.31
CA ILE A 263 -10.20 13.77 21.75
C ILE A 263 -8.83 13.16 22.03
N ASN A 264 -8.00 13.85 22.79
CA ASN A 264 -6.75 13.27 23.30
C ASN A 264 -7.07 12.40 24.54
N ASP A 265 -6.67 12.82 25.71
CA ASP A 265 -6.94 12.12 26.98
C ASP A 265 -8.27 12.55 27.62
N GLU A 266 -8.76 13.74 27.28
CA GLU A 266 -9.94 14.37 27.85
C GLU A 266 -10.88 14.89 26.76
N CYS A 267 -12.19 14.65 26.92
CA CYS A 267 -13.20 15.19 26.00
C CYS A 267 -13.32 16.70 26.18
N PRO A 268 -13.10 17.52 25.14
CA PRO A 268 -13.15 18.97 25.23
C PRO A 268 -14.51 19.55 25.64
N LYS A 269 -15.60 18.77 25.47
CA LYS A 269 -16.97 19.21 25.75
C LYS A 269 -17.41 18.89 27.15
N CYS A 270 -17.07 17.73 27.71
CA CYS A 270 -17.62 17.31 29.02
C CYS A 270 -16.56 16.95 30.06
N GLY A 271 -15.26 16.99 29.71
CA GLY A 271 -14.18 16.71 30.66
C GLY A 271 -14.02 15.23 31.01
N ARG A 272 -14.71 14.32 30.31
CA ARG A 272 -14.57 12.88 30.55
C ARG A 272 -13.24 12.38 30.03
N HIS A 273 -12.58 11.48 30.78
CA HIS A 273 -11.35 10.80 30.39
C HIS A 273 -11.64 9.39 29.85
N GLU A 274 -10.67 8.86 29.10
CA GLU A 274 -10.72 7.47 28.67
C GLU A 274 -10.69 6.54 29.88
N GLY A 275 -11.63 5.58 29.93
CA GLY A 275 -11.78 4.69 31.07
C GLY A 275 -12.70 5.17 32.21
N ASP A 276 -13.24 6.41 32.15
CA ASP A 276 -14.18 6.94 33.14
C ASP A 276 -15.58 6.29 33.11
N GLY A 277 -15.72 5.22 32.41
CA GLY A 277 -16.94 4.42 32.32
C GLY A 277 -17.32 4.05 30.88
N ASN A 278 -18.31 3.17 30.74
CA ASN A 278 -18.83 2.75 29.45
C ASN A 278 -19.95 3.69 28.95
N PRO A 279 -20.00 3.93 27.63
CA PRO A 279 -19.09 3.42 26.59
C PRO A 279 -17.77 4.22 26.50
N ASP A 280 -16.71 3.58 26.03
CA ASP A 280 -15.43 4.23 25.73
C ASP A 280 -15.56 5.23 24.57
N PHE A 281 -14.53 6.05 24.33
CA PHE A 281 -14.49 6.91 23.16
C PHE A 281 -14.40 6.08 21.88
N GLU A 282 -15.18 6.42 20.87
CA GLU A 282 -15.09 5.83 19.54
C GLU A 282 -13.95 6.50 18.76
N ARG A 283 -12.89 5.76 18.55
CA ARG A 283 -11.67 6.21 17.86
C ARG A 283 -11.69 5.81 16.41
N ILE A 284 -12.14 6.69 15.51
CA ILE A 284 -12.21 6.40 14.07
C ILE A 284 -10.86 6.70 13.45
N ARG A 285 -10.25 5.66 12.88
CA ARG A 285 -8.94 5.74 12.19
C ARG A 285 -9.03 5.05 10.85
N ARG A 286 -8.19 5.51 9.93
CA ARG A 286 -8.07 4.90 8.60
C ARG A 286 -7.21 3.66 8.67
N ILE A 287 -7.61 2.57 8.00
CA ILE A 287 -6.78 1.37 7.84
C ILE A 287 -5.83 1.57 6.65
N THR A 288 -6.30 1.31 5.43
CA THR A 288 -5.53 1.45 4.20
C THR A 288 -6.23 2.42 3.25
N GLY A 289 -7.15 1.94 2.46
CA GLY A 289 -7.92 2.73 1.51
C GLY A 289 -9.30 3.20 2.02
N TYR A 290 -9.73 2.82 3.24
CA TYR A 290 -11.08 3.06 3.74
C TYR A 290 -11.13 3.20 5.27
N LEU A 291 -12.25 3.73 5.76
CA LEU A 291 -12.59 3.80 7.18
C LEU A 291 -13.38 2.55 7.58
N VAL A 292 -13.05 1.95 8.71
CA VAL A 292 -13.67 0.73 9.23
C VAL A 292 -14.40 0.96 10.56
N GLY A 293 -14.65 2.20 10.93
CA GLY A 293 -15.21 2.51 12.25
C GLY A 293 -14.14 2.54 13.33
N THR A 294 -14.43 1.92 14.47
CA THR A 294 -13.57 1.97 15.67
C THR A 294 -12.40 0.98 15.62
N LEU A 295 -11.38 1.21 16.43
CA LEU A 295 -10.13 0.44 16.47
C LEU A 295 -10.34 -1.04 16.84
N ASP A 296 -11.40 -1.39 17.54
CA ASP A 296 -11.78 -2.75 17.92
C ASP A 296 -12.16 -3.63 16.72
N HIS A 297 -12.48 -3.02 15.58
CA HIS A 297 -12.69 -3.71 14.31
C HIS A 297 -11.40 -4.02 13.53
N PHE A 298 -10.24 -3.57 14.02
CA PHE A 298 -8.97 -3.79 13.34
C PHE A 298 -8.40 -5.17 13.68
N ASN A 299 -7.71 -5.80 12.72
CA ASN A 299 -6.87 -6.95 13.06
C ASN A 299 -5.63 -6.50 13.85
N ASP A 300 -5.02 -7.44 14.60
CA ASP A 300 -3.90 -7.15 15.51
C ASP A 300 -2.75 -6.37 14.86
N ALA A 301 -2.41 -6.70 13.61
CA ALA A 301 -1.33 -6.05 12.87
C ALA A 301 -1.67 -4.60 12.54
N LYS A 302 -2.91 -4.32 12.12
CA LYS A 302 -3.35 -2.95 11.81
C LYS A 302 -3.60 -2.13 13.06
N TYR A 303 -4.06 -2.74 14.13
CA TYR A 303 -4.12 -2.09 15.43
C TYR A 303 -2.73 -1.64 15.88
N ALA A 304 -1.74 -2.54 15.86
CA ALA A 304 -0.35 -2.21 16.20
C ALA A 304 0.23 -1.12 15.30
N GLU A 305 -0.03 -1.17 13.98
CA GLU A 305 0.42 -0.14 13.04
C GLU A 305 -0.17 1.24 13.37
N VAL A 306 -1.47 1.31 13.71
CA VAL A 306 -2.11 2.58 14.06
C VAL A 306 -1.55 3.15 15.36
N MET A 307 -1.28 2.30 16.35
CA MET A 307 -0.69 2.73 17.62
C MET A 307 0.76 3.22 17.47
N ASP A 308 1.47 2.71 16.45
CA ASP A 308 2.85 3.12 16.15
C ASP A 308 2.94 4.40 15.28
N ARG A 309 1.82 4.89 14.71
CA ARG A 309 1.83 6.05 13.80
C ARG A 309 2.30 7.30 14.50
N VAL A 310 3.34 7.92 13.93
CA VAL A 310 3.78 9.26 14.33
C VAL A 310 3.13 10.32 13.44
N LYS A 311 2.91 11.49 14.01
CA LYS A 311 2.40 12.65 13.27
C LYS A 311 3.53 13.28 12.47
N HIS A 312 3.24 13.67 11.23
CA HIS A 312 4.22 14.31 10.36
C HIS A 312 4.19 15.82 10.58
N SER A 313 5.29 16.37 11.07
CA SER A 313 5.43 17.81 11.21
C SER A 313 5.40 18.51 9.86
N ILE A 314 4.76 19.67 9.81
CA ILE A 314 4.90 20.62 8.70
C ILE A 314 6.00 21.60 9.13
N GLY A 315 7.20 21.08 9.36
CA GLY A 315 8.34 21.90 9.73
C GLY A 315 8.63 22.92 8.63
N THR A 316 9.07 24.10 9.00
CA THR A 316 9.72 25.03 8.08
C THR A 316 10.96 24.32 7.54
N GLY A 317 10.78 23.60 6.44
CA GLY A 317 11.79 22.75 5.84
C GLY A 317 12.98 23.56 5.36
N ALA A 318 13.90 23.79 6.24
CA ALA A 318 15.23 24.24 5.98
C ALA A 318 16.16 23.42 6.88
N GLY A 319 16.57 22.29 6.44
CA GLY A 319 17.57 21.56 7.20
C GLY A 319 17.74 20.12 6.75
N GLU A 320 18.80 19.88 6.05
CA GLU A 320 19.58 18.65 5.89
C GLU A 320 19.40 17.80 4.64
N PHE A 321 18.33 17.95 3.86
CA PHE A 321 18.24 17.19 2.60
C PHE A 321 18.47 18.02 1.32
N GLU A 322 18.91 19.29 1.43
CA GLU A 322 19.25 20.15 0.26
C GLU A 322 20.63 19.86 -0.36
N GLN A 323 21.38 18.87 0.16
CA GLN A 323 22.73 18.55 -0.36
C GLN A 323 22.90 17.06 -0.65
N ILE A 324 21.88 16.42 -1.28
CA ILE A 324 22.14 15.09 -1.84
C ILE A 324 21.43 14.93 -3.17
#